data_2324e8867d7231d0f783dd015b0bbedf
#
_entry.id   2324e8867d7231d0f783dd015b0bbedf
#
_cell.length_a   1.000
_cell.length_b   1.000
_cell.length_c   1.000
_cell.angle_alpha   90.00
_cell.angle_beta   90.00
_cell.angle_gamma   90.00
#
_symmetry.space_group_name_H-M   'P 1'
#
loop_
_entity.id
_entity.type
_entity.pdbx_description
1 polymer ?
#
loop_
_entity_poly.entity_id
_entity_poly.type
_entity_poly.pdbx_seq_one_letter_code
_entity_poly.pdbx_strand_id
1 'polypeptide(L)'
;MELLAPAGNMEKMKMALLYGADAVYMAGKAFGLRAYGGNFTREEMKEAVEYAHSMGKKVYITVNIIPRNEDLEGLDTYLKYLRDIHADAVLISDLGVFDIAREAAPDLPVHVSTQASAANWRTVRRWKDMGASRVVLAREVSLSEMADIRKRVDIELEVFGHGALCISWSGRCLLSNYFTNGKRQSNRGECIQACRFKCSVMEESRPGQYFPVEEDEHGTYIFNSKDLCMICLLYTSDAADD
;
A
#
# COMPACT_ATOMS: atom_id res chain seq x y z
N MET A 1 -10.28 8.90 14.41
CA MET A 1 -9.20 8.24 13.62
C MET A 1 -9.78 7.02 12.92
N GLU A 2 -9.40 6.70 11.68
CA GLU A 2 -9.90 5.52 10.95
C GLU A 2 -8.86 4.40 11.03
N LEU A 3 -9.28 3.21 11.47
CA LEU A 3 -8.45 2.01 11.49
C LEU A 3 -8.64 1.23 10.18
N LEU A 4 -7.60 1.22 9.34
CA LEU A 4 -7.57 0.52 8.06
C LEU A 4 -6.81 -0.80 8.17
N ALA A 5 -7.44 -1.91 7.75
CA ALA A 5 -6.84 -3.23 7.80
C ALA A 5 -6.72 -3.87 6.39
N PRO A 6 -5.70 -4.75 6.16
CA PRO A 6 -5.59 -5.49 4.91
C PRO A 6 -6.63 -6.62 4.82
N ALA A 7 -7.19 -6.82 3.62
CA ALA A 7 -8.09 -7.93 3.31
C ALA A 7 -7.53 -8.75 2.13
N GLY A 8 -6.84 -9.83 2.42
CA GLY A 8 -6.26 -10.70 1.39
C GLY A 8 -7.25 -11.69 0.78
N ASN A 9 -8.39 -11.91 1.43
CA ASN A 9 -9.53 -12.70 0.95
C ASN A 9 -10.77 -12.36 1.77
N MET A 10 -11.93 -12.91 1.41
CA MET A 10 -13.22 -12.64 2.07
C MET A 10 -13.21 -13.01 3.57
N GLU A 11 -12.60 -14.12 3.95
CA GLU A 11 -12.51 -14.54 5.35
C GLU A 11 -11.72 -13.53 6.19
N LYS A 12 -10.51 -13.16 5.73
CA LYS A 12 -9.66 -12.16 6.41
C LYS A 12 -10.34 -10.80 6.50
N MET A 13 -11.07 -10.41 5.46
CA MET A 13 -11.87 -9.20 5.47
C MET A 13 -12.92 -9.21 6.57
N LYS A 14 -13.75 -10.28 6.62
CA LYS A 14 -14.79 -10.44 7.64
C LYS A 14 -14.20 -10.40 9.05
N MET A 15 -13.06 -11.07 9.26
CA MET A 15 -12.37 -11.04 10.55
C MET A 15 -11.86 -9.63 10.88
N ALA A 16 -11.22 -8.91 9.95
CA ALA A 16 -10.75 -7.56 10.19
C ALA A 16 -11.88 -6.62 10.62
N LEU A 17 -13.00 -6.64 9.91
CA LEU A 17 -14.17 -5.82 10.23
C LEU A 17 -14.82 -6.21 11.58
N LEU A 18 -14.90 -7.50 11.88
CA LEU A 18 -15.44 -8.00 13.14
C LEU A 18 -14.60 -7.57 14.35
N TYR A 19 -13.26 -7.53 14.17
CA TYR A 19 -12.32 -7.11 15.21
C TYR A 19 -12.07 -5.59 15.26
N GLY A 20 -12.89 -4.79 14.59
CA GLY A 20 -12.96 -3.36 14.81
C GLY A 20 -12.34 -2.48 13.74
N ALA A 21 -11.91 -3.03 12.59
CA ALA A 21 -11.50 -2.19 11.48
C ALA A 21 -12.66 -1.31 11.00
N ASP A 22 -12.37 -0.04 10.70
CA ASP A 22 -13.34 0.91 10.14
C ASP A 22 -13.38 0.85 8.62
N ALA A 23 -12.27 0.44 8.03
CA ALA A 23 -12.14 0.22 6.61
C ALA A 23 -11.20 -0.96 6.33
N VAL A 24 -11.34 -1.54 5.14
CA VAL A 24 -10.40 -2.54 4.63
C VAL A 24 -9.87 -2.13 3.27
N TYR A 25 -8.62 -2.50 2.97
CA TYR A 25 -8.10 -2.41 1.61
C TYR A 25 -7.85 -3.80 1.02
N MET A 26 -8.14 -3.94 -0.26
CA MET A 26 -8.00 -5.19 -0.98
C MET A 26 -7.51 -4.96 -2.41
N ALA A 27 -7.09 -6.04 -3.06
CA ALA A 27 -6.67 -6.03 -4.46
C ALA A 27 -7.57 -6.93 -5.31
N GLY A 28 -7.91 -6.47 -6.49
CA GLY A 28 -8.40 -7.33 -7.56
C GLY A 28 -7.28 -8.14 -8.21
N LYS A 29 -7.64 -9.07 -9.08
CA LYS A 29 -6.67 -9.87 -9.87
C LYS A 29 -5.85 -9.05 -10.86
N ALA A 30 -6.25 -7.81 -11.15
CA ALA A 30 -5.57 -6.88 -12.03
C ALA A 30 -5.14 -5.61 -11.29
N PHE A 31 -4.08 -4.97 -11.77
CA PHE A 31 -3.60 -3.64 -11.35
C PHE A 31 -3.15 -3.48 -9.89
N GLY A 32 -3.12 -4.55 -9.08
CA GLY A 32 -2.66 -4.52 -7.69
C GLY A 32 -1.21 -5.01 -7.54
N LEU A 33 -0.48 -4.49 -6.54
CA LEU A 33 0.92 -4.85 -6.25
C LEU A 33 1.13 -6.24 -5.65
N ARG A 34 0.09 -7.04 -5.46
CA ARG A 34 0.19 -8.40 -4.92
C ARG A 34 -0.47 -9.41 -5.86
N ALA A 35 0.03 -9.52 -7.08
CA ALA A 35 -0.53 -10.40 -8.12
C ALA A 35 -0.67 -11.87 -7.67
N TYR A 36 0.20 -12.35 -6.78
CA TYR A 36 0.18 -13.72 -6.22
C TYR A 36 -0.47 -13.81 -4.84
N GLY A 37 -1.09 -12.75 -4.34
CA GLY A 37 -1.93 -12.79 -3.15
C GLY A 37 -3.28 -13.46 -3.43
N GLY A 38 -4.05 -13.74 -2.39
CA GLY A 38 -5.44 -14.17 -2.53
C GLY A 38 -6.33 -13.01 -3.01
N ASN A 39 -6.12 -12.56 -4.26
CA ASN A 39 -6.82 -11.40 -4.81
C ASN A 39 -8.26 -11.74 -5.15
N PHE A 40 -9.13 -10.75 -5.03
CA PHE A 40 -10.56 -10.88 -5.28
C PHE A 40 -10.90 -10.92 -6.78
N THR A 41 -11.83 -11.77 -7.17
CA THR A 41 -12.50 -11.66 -8.47
C THR A 41 -13.41 -10.43 -8.49
N ARG A 42 -13.96 -10.09 -9.66
CA ARG A 42 -14.93 -8.99 -9.75
C ARG A 42 -16.17 -9.26 -8.90
N GLU A 43 -16.69 -10.46 -8.94
CA GLU A 43 -17.85 -10.90 -8.18
C GLU A 43 -17.58 -10.83 -6.68
N GLU A 44 -16.43 -11.35 -6.23
CA GLU A 44 -16.01 -11.28 -4.83
C GLU A 44 -15.78 -9.84 -4.35
N MET A 45 -15.26 -8.94 -5.19
CA MET A 45 -15.12 -7.52 -4.85
C MET A 45 -16.48 -6.87 -4.60
N LYS A 46 -17.46 -7.14 -5.47
CA LYS A 46 -18.83 -6.64 -5.29
C LYS A 46 -19.45 -7.16 -3.99
N GLU A 47 -19.38 -8.47 -3.74
CA GLU A 47 -19.85 -9.07 -2.48
C GLU A 47 -19.16 -8.46 -1.26
N ALA A 48 -17.85 -8.21 -1.35
CA ALA A 48 -17.06 -7.62 -0.29
C ALA A 48 -17.50 -6.18 0.04
N VAL A 49 -17.75 -5.36 -0.98
CA VAL A 49 -18.25 -3.98 -0.80
C VAL A 49 -19.64 -4.01 -0.18
N GLU A 50 -20.56 -4.82 -0.69
CA GLU A 50 -21.91 -4.95 -0.16
C GLU A 50 -21.90 -5.41 1.32
N TYR A 51 -21.04 -6.38 1.65
CA TYR A 51 -20.88 -6.87 3.02
C TYR A 51 -20.35 -5.78 3.96
N ALA A 52 -19.27 -5.07 3.58
CA ALA A 52 -18.72 -4.00 4.41
C ALA A 52 -19.74 -2.87 4.62
N HIS A 53 -20.43 -2.45 3.57
CA HIS A 53 -21.44 -1.41 3.64
C HIS A 53 -22.63 -1.82 4.53
N SER A 54 -23.01 -3.09 4.56
CA SER A 54 -24.04 -3.59 5.47
C SER A 54 -23.67 -3.42 6.96
N MET A 55 -22.36 -3.31 7.25
CA MET A 55 -21.82 -3.04 8.59
C MET A 55 -21.46 -1.56 8.80
N GLY A 56 -21.76 -0.67 7.86
CA GLY A 56 -21.36 0.74 7.89
C GLY A 56 -19.85 0.97 7.77
N LYS A 57 -19.13 0.03 7.14
CA LYS A 57 -17.66 0.06 6.96
C LYS A 57 -17.28 0.32 5.51
N LYS A 58 -16.02 0.72 5.26
CA LYS A 58 -15.53 1.14 3.95
C LYS A 58 -14.60 0.11 3.31
N VAL A 59 -14.54 0.15 1.98
CA VAL A 59 -13.65 -0.70 1.17
C VAL A 59 -12.84 0.13 0.19
N TYR A 60 -11.51 0.02 0.25
CA TYR A 60 -10.58 0.68 -0.66
C TYR A 60 -9.91 -0.34 -1.57
N ILE A 61 -9.88 -0.08 -2.87
CA ILE A 61 -9.31 -1.02 -3.85
C ILE A 61 -7.96 -0.52 -4.34
N THR A 62 -6.94 -1.39 -4.29
CA THR A 62 -5.61 -1.03 -4.76
C THR A 62 -5.52 -1.13 -6.28
N VAL A 63 -5.07 -0.03 -6.90
CA VAL A 63 -4.73 0.11 -8.33
C VAL A 63 -3.35 0.75 -8.40
N ASN A 64 -2.37 0.13 -7.74
CA ASN A 64 -1.12 0.77 -7.35
C ASN A 64 0.14 0.09 -7.89
N ILE A 65 0.04 -0.68 -8.97
CA ILE A 65 1.23 -1.10 -9.73
C ILE A 65 1.96 0.12 -10.29
N ILE A 66 3.23 -0.04 -10.62
CA ILE A 66 3.96 0.91 -11.47
C ILE A 66 3.80 0.41 -12.91
N PRO A 67 2.84 0.97 -13.67
CA PRO A 67 2.43 0.41 -14.95
C PRO A 67 3.41 0.74 -16.06
N ARG A 68 3.41 -0.10 -17.08
CA ARG A 68 3.91 0.22 -18.41
C ARG A 68 2.74 0.51 -19.34
N ASN A 69 3.00 0.96 -20.58
CA ASN A 69 1.95 1.27 -21.53
C ASN A 69 0.97 0.11 -21.76
N GLU A 70 1.48 -1.11 -21.82
CA GLU A 70 0.68 -2.33 -21.95
C GLU A 70 -0.28 -2.59 -20.77
N ASP A 71 0.08 -2.12 -19.57
CA ASP A 71 -0.71 -2.29 -18.37
C ASP A 71 -1.87 -1.27 -18.28
N LEU A 72 -1.90 -0.25 -19.15
CA LEU A 72 -2.97 0.75 -19.15
C LEU A 72 -4.20 0.30 -19.93
N GLU A 73 -4.08 -0.78 -20.72
CA GLU A 73 -5.21 -1.31 -21.48
C GLU A 73 -6.32 -1.84 -20.57
N GLY A 74 -7.54 -1.37 -20.78
CA GLY A 74 -8.71 -1.77 -20.00
C GLY A 74 -8.80 -1.17 -18.58
N LEU A 75 -7.85 -0.31 -18.21
CA LEU A 75 -7.84 0.32 -16.89
C LEU A 75 -9.05 1.25 -16.70
N ASP A 76 -9.44 2.00 -17.71
CA ASP A 76 -10.65 2.85 -17.70
C ASP A 76 -11.91 2.04 -17.40
N THR A 77 -12.06 0.92 -18.07
CA THR A 77 -13.18 -0.01 -17.85
C THR A 77 -13.17 -0.61 -16.45
N TYR A 78 -11.98 -0.91 -15.92
CA TYR A 78 -11.84 -1.41 -14.57
C TYR A 78 -12.20 -0.35 -13.52
N LEU A 79 -11.76 0.89 -13.71
CA LEU A 79 -12.09 2.01 -12.81
C LEU A 79 -13.60 2.34 -12.82
N LYS A 80 -14.23 2.32 -13.99
CA LYS A 80 -15.71 2.43 -14.09
C LYS A 80 -16.41 1.32 -13.33
N TYR A 81 -15.92 0.09 -13.46
CA TYR A 81 -16.45 -1.05 -12.70
C TYR A 81 -16.33 -0.83 -11.18
N LEU A 82 -15.17 -0.36 -10.68
CA LEU A 82 -14.98 -0.07 -9.26
C LEU A 82 -15.92 1.01 -8.75
N ARG A 83 -16.18 2.05 -9.53
CA ARG A 83 -17.20 3.06 -9.24
C ARG A 83 -18.60 2.42 -9.17
N ASP A 84 -18.94 1.60 -10.14
CA ASP A 84 -20.28 1.01 -10.29
C ASP A 84 -20.63 0.02 -9.18
N ILE A 85 -19.63 -0.65 -8.58
CA ILE A 85 -19.80 -1.45 -7.37
C ILE A 85 -19.74 -0.63 -6.08
N HIS A 86 -19.63 0.70 -6.18
CA HIS A 86 -19.55 1.63 -5.05
C HIS A 86 -18.35 1.42 -4.12
N ALA A 87 -17.17 1.11 -4.67
CA ALA A 87 -15.92 1.15 -3.90
C ALA A 87 -15.74 2.56 -3.31
N ASP A 88 -15.35 2.65 -2.03
CA ASP A 88 -15.25 3.94 -1.34
C ASP A 88 -14.04 4.78 -1.78
N ALA A 89 -12.98 4.14 -2.25
CA ALA A 89 -11.85 4.79 -2.90
C ALA A 89 -10.96 3.78 -3.66
N VAL A 90 -10.07 4.32 -4.51
CA VAL A 90 -8.97 3.58 -5.11
C VAL A 90 -7.63 4.12 -4.65
N LEU A 91 -6.65 3.21 -4.38
CA LEU A 91 -5.28 3.57 -4.03
C LEU A 91 -4.42 3.55 -5.29
N ILE A 92 -3.88 4.71 -5.67
CA ILE A 92 -3.11 4.91 -6.91
C ILE A 92 -1.75 5.52 -6.56
N SER A 93 -0.69 5.09 -7.26
CA SER A 93 0.68 5.61 -7.07
C SER A 93 1.29 6.27 -8.31
N ASP A 94 0.71 6.05 -9.47
CA ASP A 94 1.20 6.52 -10.76
C ASP A 94 0.33 7.67 -11.28
N LEU A 95 0.96 8.71 -11.85
CA LEU A 95 0.26 9.90 -12.34
C LEU A 95 -0.62 9.60 -13.55
N GLY A 96 -0.17 8.72 -14.46
CA GLY A 96 -0.98 8.34 -15.63
C GLY A 96 -2.22 7.56 -15.24
N VAL A 97 -2.10 6.66 -14.24
CA VAL A 97 -3.25 5.95 -13.65
C VAL A 97 -4.19 6.93 -12.96
N PHE A 98 -3.63 7.96 -12.29
CA PHE A 98 -4.43 9.01 -11.66
C PHE A 98 -5.25 9.80 -12.67
N ASP A 99 -4.63 10.22 -13.78
CA ASP A 99 -5.32 10.94 -14.85
C ASP A 99 -6.46 10.10 -15.46
N ILE A 100 -6.18 8.83 -15.77
CA ILE A 100 -7.22 7.90 -16.28
C ILE A 100 -8.36 7.74 -15.26
N ALA A 101 -8.06 7.69 -13.96
CA ALA A 101 -9.09 7.59 -12.93
C ALA A 101 -9.97 8.85 -12.87
N ARG A 102 -9.37 10.04 -12.99
CA ARG A 102 -10.10 11.31 -13.03
C ARG A 102 -10.99 11.45 -14.27
N GLU A 103 -10.55 10.90 -15.41
CA GLU A 103 -11.33 10.90 -16.66
C GLU A 103 -12.45 9.84 -16.66
N ALA A 104 -12.11 8.61 -16.27
CA ALA A 104 -13.02 7.46 -16.39
C ALA A 104 -14.06 7.37 -15.25
N ALA A 105 -13.70 7.79 -14.05
CA ALA A 105 -14.51 7.69 -12.84
C ALA A 105 -14.29 8.93 -11.93
N PRO A 106 -14.68 10.14 -12.35
CA PRO A 106 -14.41 11.40 -11.64
C PRO A 106 -14.97 11.44 -10.22
N ASP A 107 -16.05 10.72 -9.96
CA ASP A 107 -16.72 10.66 -8.67
C ASP A 107 -16.09 9.63 -7.70
N LEU A 108 -15.21 8.75 -8.20
CA LEU A 108 -14.53 7.76 -7.38
C LEU A 108 -13.37 8.43 -6.63
N PRO A 109 -13.37 8.45 -5.28
CA PRO A 109 -12.29 9.05 -4.52
C PRO A 109 -10.95 8.37 -4.78
N VAL A 110 -9.88 9.15 -4.85
CA VAL A 110 -8.51 8.64 -5.05
C VAL A 110 -7.67 8.90 -3.81
N HIS A 111 -7.14 7.83 -3.23
CA HIS A 111 -6.10 7.84 -2.22
C HIS A 111 -4.74 7.62 -2.88
N VAL A 112 -3.78 8.48 -2.59
CA VAL A 112 -2.43 8.33 -3.12
C VAL A 112 -1.69 7.25 -2.34
N SER A 113 -1.27 6.17 -3.02
CA SER A 113 -0.58 5.05 -2.39
C SER A 113 0.87 5.39 -2.00
N THR A 114 1.41 4.66 -1.03
CA THR A 114 2.76 4.89 -0.48
C THR A 114 3.88 4.85 -1.54
N GLN A 115 3.70 4.09 -2.65
CA GLN A 115 4.68 4.04 -3.73
C GLN A 115 4.83 5.36 -4.50
N ALA A 116 3.92 6.32 -4.33
CA ALA A 116 4.11 7.68 -4.82
C ALA A 116 5.19 8.44 -4.06
N SER A 117 5.72 7.86 -2.95
CA SER A 117 6.82 8.41 -2.15
C SER A 117 6.55 9.83 -1.64
N ALA A 118 5.33 10.10 -1.18
CA ALA A 118 4.95 11.39 -0.64
C ALA A 118 5.60 11.61 0.74
N ALA A 119 6.77 12.26 0.77
CA ALA A 119 7.60 12.45 1.95
C ALA A 119 7.68 13.90 2.45
N ASN A 120 6.98 14.83 1.82
CA ASN A 120 6.99 16.25 2.23
C ASN A 120 5.67 16.94 1.89
N TRP A 121 5.41 18.06 2.58
CA TRP A 121 4.16 18.80 2.46
C TRP A 121 3.89 19.38 1.06
N ARG A 122 4.93 19.69 0.26
CA ARG A 122 4.74 20.20 -1.11
C ARG A 122 4.23 19.12 -2.03
N THR A 123 4.75 17.90 -1.94
CA THR A 123 4.26 16.72 -2.66
C THR A 123 2.81 16.42 -2.27
N VAL A 124 2.52 16.40 -0.97
CA VAL A 124 1.16 16.17 -0.45
C VAL A 124 0.19 17.24 -0.95
N ARG A 125 0.59 18.53 -0.92
CA ARG A 125 -0.22 19.62 -1.48
C ARG A 125 -0.48 19.43 -2.97
N ARG A 126 0.54 19.03 -3.73
CA ARG A 126 0.37 18.81 -5.18
C ARG A 126 -0.66 17.73 -5.47
N TRP A 127 -0.62 16.62 -4.74
CA TRP A 127 -1.64 15.58 -4.87
C TRP A 127 -3.05 16.08 -4.52
N LYS A 128 -3.18 16.87 -3.47
CA LYS A 128 -4.43 17.54 -3.12
C LYS A 128 -4.93 18.42 -4.27
N ASP A 129 -4.06 19.28 -4.82
CA ASP A 129 -4.41 20.22 -5.91
C ASP A 129 -4.86 19.49 -7.18
N MET A 130 -4.37 18.27 -7.39
CA MET A 130 -4.81 17.39 -8.47
C MET A 130 -6.15 16.68 -8.20
N GLY A 131 -6.66 16.75 -6.97
CA GLY A 131 -7.96 16.17 -6.59
C GLY A 131 -7.89 14.84 -5.85
N ALA A 132 -6.73 14.48 -5.26
CA ALA A 132 -6.66 13.38 -4.32
C ALA A 132 -7.42 13.72 -3.03
N SER A 133 -8.11 12.75 -2.46
CA SER A 133 -8.86 12.90 -1.19
C SER A 133 -8.03 12.52 0.03
N ARG A 134 -7.04 11.61 -0.13
CA ARG A 134 -6.15 11.14 0.93
C ARG A 134 -4.76 10.87 0.39
N VAL A 135 -3.73 11.02 1.22
CA VAL A 135 -2.34 10.66 0.87
C VAL A 135 -1.78 9.70 1.91
N VAL A 136 -1.39 8.50 1.47
CA VAL A 136 -0.59 7.57 2.27
C VAL A 136 0.85 8.05 2.23
N LEU A 137 1.36 8.50 3.36
CA LEU A 137 2.72 9.02 3.45
C LEU A 137 3.76 7.93 3.20
N ALA A 138 4.92 8.34 2.72
CA ALA A 138 6.08 7.45 2.64
C ALA A 138 6.43 6.93 4.04
N ARG A 139 6.81 5.65 4.14
CA ARG A 139 7.11 4.98 5.41
C ARG A 139 8.35 5.52 6.11
N GLU A 140 9.16 6.25 5.38
CA GLU A 140 10.40 6.87 5.82
C GLU A 140 10.19 8.21 6.54
N VAL A 141 8.94 8.74 6.54
CA VAL A 141 8.58 10.01 7.19
C VAL A 141 8.45 9.81 8.70
N SER A 142 9.14 10.62 9.48
CA SER A 142 9.08 10.63 10.94
C SER A 142 7.77 11.25 11.46
N LEU A 143 7.41 10.96 12.70
CA LEU A 143 6.22 11.54 13.34
C LEU A 143 6.25 13.08 13.37
N SER A 144 7.42 13.69 13.59
CA SER A 144 7.57 15.16 13.57
C SER A 144 7.31 15.76 12.19
N GLU A 145 7.77 15.07 11.12
CA GLU A 145 7.51 15.48 9.74
C GLU A 145 6.04 15.27 9.37
N MET A 146 5.41 14.18 9.82
CA MET A 146 3.97 13.96 9.65
C MET A 146 3.15 15.10 10.26
N ALA A 147 3.51 15.52 11.49
CA ALA A 147 2.89 16.65 12.17
C ALA A 147 3.09 17.98 11.42
N ASP A 148 4.29 18.21 10.84
CA ASP A 148 4.55 19.41 10.02
C ASP A 148 3.74 19.39 8.71
N ILE A 149 3.65 18.24 8.04
CA ILE A 149 2.80 18.06 6.85
C ILE A 149 1.34 18.37 7.18
N ARG A 150 0.81 17.80 8.28
CA ARG A 150 -0.58 17.99 8.70
C ARG A 150 -0.92 19.45 8.97
N LYS A 151 -0.01 20.20 9.59
CA LYS A 151 -0.18 21.65 9.86
C LYS A 151 -0.25 22.50 8.58
N ARG A 152 0.39 22.07 7.48
CA ARG A 152 0.54 22.84 6.25
C ARG A 152 -0.46 22.49 5.17
N VAL A 153 -1.02 21.29 5.20
CA VAL A 153 -1.93 20.81 4.14
C VAL A 153 -3.15 20.16 4.78
N ASP A 154 -4.30 20.73 4.51
CA ASP A 154 -5.58 20.20 4.94
C ASP A 154 -6.07 19.14 3.93
N ILE A 155 -5.65 17.90 4.17
CA ILE A 155 -6.03 16.69 3.43
C ILE A 155 -5.96 15.51 4.39
N GLU A 156 -6.71 14.45 4.15
CA GLU A 156 -6.55 13.22 4.93
C GLU A 156 -5.17 12.60 4.72
N LEU A 157 -4.50 12.27 5.81
CA LEU A 157 -3.22 11.57 5.80
C LEU A 157 -3.41 10.16 6.35
N GLU A 158 -2.76 9.20 5.69
CA GLU A 158 -2.71 7.81 6.11
C GLU A 158 -1.27 7.40 6.38
N VAL A 159 -1.05 6.65 7.44
CA VAL A 159 0.28 6.19 7.85
C VAL A 159 0.23 4.72 8.27
N PHE A 160 1.35 4.01 8.11
CA PHE A 160 1.47 2.65 8.60
C PHE A 160 1.66 2.65 10.12
N GLY A 161 0.79 1.95 10.83
CA GLY A 161 0.85 1.82 12.28
C GLY A 161 1.46 0.50 12.75
N HIS A 162 1.27 -0.59 11.98
CA HIS A 162 1.73 -1.92 12.36
C HIS A 162 1.91 -2.82 11.15
N GLY A 163 2.87 -3.73 11.21
CA GLY A 163 3.09 -4.80 10.25
C GLY A 163 4.48 -4.78 9.60
N ALA A 164 4.69 -5.76 8.72
CA ALA A 164 5.95 -5.94 8.00
C ALA A 164 6.21 -4.80 7.02
N LEU A 165 7.34 -4.12 7.17
CA LEU A 165 7.80 -3.10 6.24
C LEU A 165 8.65 -3.70 5.13
N CYS A 166 8.54 -3.13 3.93
CA CYS A 166 9.45 -3.42 2.84
C CYS A 166 10.81 -2.74 3.09
N ILE A 167 11.92 -3.44 2.79
CA ILE A 167 13.27 -2.89 2.91
C ILE A 167 13.52 -1.70 1.97
N SER A 168 12.83 -1.67 0.83
CA SER A 168 13.05 -0.64 -0.20
C SER A 168 12.27 0.62 0.11
N TRP A 169 12.83 1.76 -0.33
CA TRP A 169 12.18 3.05 -0.23
C TRP A 169 10.76 3.01 -0.83
N SER A 170 9.78 3.20 0.02
CA SER A 170 8.34 3.18 -0.33
C SER A 170 7.93 2.04 -1.26
N GLY A 171 8.59 0.87 -1.13
CA GLY A 171 8.25 -0.35 -1.88
C GLY A 171 8.81 -0.46 -3.30
N ARG A 172 9.64 0.45 -3.75
CA ARG A 172 10.30 0.37 -5.07
C ARG A 172 11.54 -0.51 -5.00
N CYS A 173 11.46 -1.73 -5.56
CA CYS A 173 12.46 -2.77 -5.39
C CYS A 173 12.78 -3.51 -6.69
N LEU A 174 14.05 -3.86 -6.88
CA LEU A 174 14.53 -4.67 -8.01
C LEU A 174 14.98 -6.08 -7.60
N LEU A 175 14.95 -6.44 -6.32
CA LEU A 175 15.46 -7.72 -5.84
C LEU A 175 14.79 -8.91 -6.50
N SER A 176 13.46 -8.90 -6.63
CA SER A 176 12.76 -10.02 -7.28
C SER A 176 13.15 -10.18 -8.75
N ASN A 177 13.32 -9.07 -9.46
CA ASN A 177 13.81 -9.08 -10.83
C ASN A 177 15.21 -9.71 -10.92
N TYR A 178 16.13 -9.28 -10.05
CA TYR A 178 17.50 -9.77 -9.98
C TYR A 178 17.53 -11.28 -9.64
N PHE A 179 16.88 -11.72 -8.56
CA PHE A 179 16.90 -13.12 -8.13
C PHE A 179 16.17 -14.08 -9.07
N THR A 180 15.33 -13.59 -9.95
CA THR A 180 14.56 -14.43 -10.88
C THR A 180 14.99 -14.25 -12.36
N ASN A 181 16.13 -13.59 -12.61
CA ASN A 181 16.61 -13.28 -13.97
C ASN A 181 15.50 -12.61 -14.83
N GLY A 182 14.84 -11.59 -14.28
CA GLY A 182 13.82 -10.82 -14.99
C GLY A 182 12.42 -11.43 -15.04
N LYS A 183 12.21 -12.65 -14.51
CA LYS A 183 10.91 -13.34 -14.57
C LYS A 183 9.86 -12.76 -13.64
N ARG A 184 10.25 -12.08 -12.56
CA ARG A 184 9.37 -11.53 -11.55
C ARG A 184 9.72 -10.07 -11.24
N GLN A 185 8.74 -9.20 -11.20
CA GLN A 185 8.92 -7.77 -11.01
C GLN A 185 8.13 -7.26 -9.81
N SER A 186 8.83 -6.91 -8.72
CA SER A 186 8.22 -6.44 -7.47
C SER A 186 7.29 -5.24 -7.68
N ASN A 187 7.67 -4.32 -8.57
CA ASN A 187 6.94 -3.10 -8.86
C ASN A 187 5.66 -3.32 -9.68
N ARG A 188 5.47 -4.54 -10.20
CA ARG A 188 4.28 -4.99 -10.93
C ARG A 188 3.48 -6.06 -10.17
N GLY A 189 3.69 -6.16 -8.86
CA GLY A 189 2.94 -7.07 -8.00
C GLY A 189 3.56 -8.45 -7.81
N GLU A 190 4.73 -8.72 -8.35
CA GLU A 190 5.36 -10.05 -8.38
C GLU A 190 6.52 -10.19 -7.38
N CYS A 191 6.40 -9.54 -6.20
CA CYS A 191 7.39 -9.61 -5.16
C CYS A 191 7.50 -11.02 -4.58
N ILE A 192 8.70 -11.62 -4.65
CA ILE A 192 9.02 -12.93 -4.04
C ILE A 192 9.52 -12.82 -2.60
N GLN A 193 9.57 -11.61 -2.05
CA GLN A 193 10.12 -11.32 -0.72
C GLN A 193 11.59 -11.74 -0.56
N ALA A 194 12.41 -11.57 -1.60
CA ALA A 194 13.81 -11.98 -1.61
C ALA A 194 14.65 -11.35 -0.48
N CYS A 195 14.24 -10.19 0.03
CA CYS A 195 14.86 -9.56 1.19
C CYS A 195 14.71 -10.36 2.51
N ARG A 196 13.84 -11.38 2.52
CA ARG A 196 13.62 -12.27 3.68
C ARG A 196 14.26 -13.64 3.49
N PHE A 197 15.05 -13.85 2.41
CA PHE A 197 15.82 -15.08 2.22
C PHE A 197 17.07 -15.07 3.10
N LYS A 198 17.54 -16.24 3.52
CA LYS A 198 18.85 -16.38 4.15
C LYS A 198 19.93 -16.10 3.13
N CYS A 199 20.56 -14.96 3.25
CA CYS A 199 21.60 -14.48 2.36
C CYS A 199 22.86 -14.11 3.13
N SER A 200 24.01 -14.13 2.46
CA SER A 200 25.26 -13.56 2.98
C SER A 200 25.73 -12.47 2.02
N VAL A 201 26.30 -11.43 2.58
CA VAL A 201 26.99 -10.39 1.79
C VAL A 201 28.48 -10.62 1.91
N MET A 202 29.20 -10.58 0.79
CA MET A 202 30.65 -10.62 0.70
C MET A 202 31.15 -9.37 0.02
N GLU A 203 32.16 -8.74 0.59
CA GLU A 203 32.83 -7.60 -0.01
C GLU A 203 34.01 -8.10 -0.85
N GLU A 204 34.18 -7.54 -2.08
CA GLU A 204 35.22 -7.96 -3.02
C GLU A 204 36.64 -7.78 -2.45
N SER A 205 36.87 -6.72 -1.67
CA SER A 205 38.17 -6.45 -1.03
C SER A 205 38.48 -7.41 0.13
N ARG A 206 37.51 -8.20 0.60
CA ARG A 206 37.64 -9.19 1.67
C ARG A 206 37.08 -10.54 1.25
N PRO A 207 37.70 -11.21 0.24
CA PRO A 207 37.21 -12.48 -0.28
C PRO A 207 37.23 -13.57 0.79
N GLY A 208 36.16 -14.35 0.86
CA GLY A 208 35.98 -15.42 1.86
C GLY A 208 35.46 -14.97 3.21
N GLN A 209 35.25 -13.65 3.44
CA GLN A 209 34.55 -13.16 4.61
C GLN A 209 33.06 -12.94 4.26
N TYR A 210 32.19 -13.74 4.86
CA TYR A 210 30.76 -13.65 4.70
C TYR A 210 30.17 -12.89 5.89
N PHE A 211 29.51 -11.78 5.62
CA PHE A 211 28.77 -11.04 6.63
C PHE A 211 27.39 -11.67 6.76
N PRO A 212 27.03 -12.23 7.95
CA PRO A 212 25.74 -12.85 8.13
C PRO A 212 24.61 -11.83 7.97
N VAL A 213 23.59 -12.27 7.30
CA VAL A 213 22.29 -11.58 7.31
C VAL A 213 21.53 -12.21 8.47
N GLU A 214 21.23 -11.42 9.49
CA GLU A 214 20.63 -11.93 10.71
C GLU A 214 19.14 -12.21 10.54
N GLU A 215 18.70 -13.29 11.18
CA GLU A 215 17.30 -13.66 11.32
C GLU A 215 16.95 -13.57 12.80
N ASP A 216 15.90 -12.84 13.12
CA ASP A 216 15.28 -12.89 14.45
C ASP A 216 13.91 -13.58 14.39
N GLU A 217 13.20 -13.62 15.49
CA GLU A 217 11.85 -14.21 15.59
C GLU A 217 10.80 -13.54 14.68
N HIS A 218 11.12 -12.38 14.07
CA HIS A 218 10.28 -11.65 13.17
C HIS A 218 10.63 -11.84 11.68
N GLY A 219 11.72 -12.54 11.37
CA GLY A 219 12.12 -12.96 10.03
C GLY A 219 13.58 -12.71 9.67
N THR A 220 13.93 -13.03 8.44
CA THR A 220 15.27 -12.85 7.87
C THR A 220 15.38 -11.50 7.20
N TYR A 221 16.40 -10.73 7.50
CA TYR A 221 16.61 -9.38 7.01
C TYR A 221 17.92 -9.28 6.23
N ILE A 222 17.85 -8.78 4.99
CA ILE A 222 19.00 -8.17 4.34
C ILE A 222 18.97 -6.71 4.75
N PHE A 223 20.02 -6.23 5.44
CA PHE A 223 20.14 -4.82 5.86
C PHE A 223 19.12 -4.32 6.90
N ASN A 224 18.75 -5.14 7.88
CA ASN A 224 17.98 -4.71 9.06
C ASN A 224 16.59 -4.09 8.78
N SER A 225 15.81 -4.61 7.87
CA SER A 225 14.42 -4.19 7.80
C SER A 225 13.65 -4.80 8.98
N LYS A 226 13.23 -3.95 9.90
CA LYS A 226 12.43 -4.35 11.09
C LYS A 226 10.96 -4.14 10.83
N ASP A 227 10.12 -4.94 11.48
CA ASP A 227 8.69 -4.71 11.47
C ASP A 227 8.34 -3.48 12.30
N LEU A 228 7.36 -2.71 11.84
CA LEU A 228 6.88 -1.53 12.53
C LEU A 228 5.86 -1.93 13.59
N CYS A 229 6.02 -1.43 14.83
CA CYS A 229 5.03 -1.55 15.87
C CYS A 229 4.85 -0.20 16.58
N MET A 230 3.78 0.53 16.23
CA MET A 230 3.43 1.83 16.80
C MET A 230 2.09 1.79 17.55
N ILE A 231 1.60 0.61 17.91
CA ILE A 231 0.28 0.45 18.52
C ILE A 231 0.12 1.27 19.81
N CYS A 232 1.19 1.41 20.60
CA CYS A 232 1.16 2.24 21.81
C CYS A 232 1.01 3.74 21.51
N LEU A 233 1.51 4.21 20.36
CA LEU A 233 1.36 5.61 19.95
C LEU A 233 -0.04 5.91 19.44
N LEU A 234 -0.71 4.93 18.85
CA LEU A 234 -2.11 5.05 18.42
C LEU A 234 -3.03 5.23 19.64
N TYR A 235 -2.78 4.47 20.69
CA TYR A 235 -3.55 4.58 21.94
C TYR A 235 -3.39 5.93 22.62
N THR A 236 -2.18 6.48 22.68
CA THR A 236 -1.91 7.79 23.30
C THR A 236 -2.44 8.96 22.49
N SER A 237 -2.55 8.85 21.17
CA SER A 237 -3.15 9.89 20.32
C SER A 237 -4.66 9.97 20.46
N ASP A 238 -5.32 8.85 20.72
CA ASP A 238 -6.78 8.81 20.94
C ASP A 238 -7.18 9.37 22.33
N ALA A 239 -6.28 9.23 23.32
CA ALA A 239 -6.48 9.76 24.65
C ALA A 239 -6.21 11.29 24.78
N ALA A 240 -5.73 11.94 23.73
CA ALA A 240 -5.48 13.37 23.70
C ALA A 240 -6.63 14.21 23.13
N ASP A 241 -7.68 13.55 22.63
CA ASP A 241 -8.89 14.19 22.06
C ASP A 241 -10.06 14.23 23.08
N ASP A 242 -9.87 13.74 24.31
CA ASP A 242 -10.72 13.92 25.49
C ASP A 242 -10.18 15.07 26.37
#